data_92b00409142a1323a0799650d9a59167
#
_entry.id   92b00409142a1323a0799650d9a59167
#
_cell.length_a   1.000
_cell.length_b   1.000
_cell.length_c   1.000
_cell.angle_alpha   90.00
_cell.angle_beta   90.00
_cell.angle_gamma   90.00
#
_symmetry.space_group_name_H-M   'P 1'
#
loop_
_entity.id
_entity.type
_entity.pdbx_description
1 polymer ?
#
loop_
_entity_poly.entity_id
_entity_poly.type
_entity_poly.pdbx_seq_one_letter_code
_entity_poly.pdbx_strand_id
1 'polypeptide(L)'
;MGSVIQLKKQINNSYLDLKNSVEDKLVLVEEKIKNKLSSEVDLVQKISDYHLKTGGKRLRALLTLGSSKLCGYLKGGRDINLAACIEMIHGATLMHDDVIDNSDIRRGERTINTIWGNQSSILAGDYLLSRCFEMMVEDGNLEILKLLSSTSVSYTHLTLPTILLV
;
A
#
# COMPACT_ATOMS: atom_id res chain seq x y z
N MET A 1 26.65 -13.82 19.72
CA MET A 1 25.73 -12.69 20.00
C MET A 1 26.17 -11.38 19.34
N GLY A 2 27.46 -11.03 19.27
CA GLY A 2 27.92 -9.77 18.65
C GLY A 2 27.58 -9.56 17.18
N SER A 3 27.65 -10.59 16.33
CA SER A 3 27.40 -10.50 14.89
C SER A 3 25.94 -10.19 14.53
N VAL A 4 24.97 -10.72 15.25
CA VAL A 4 23.53 -10.46 15.02
C VAL A 4 23.16 -9.04 15.42
N ILE A 5 23.74 -8.52 16.51
CA ILE A 5 23.51 -7.14 16.95
C ILE A 5 24.11 -6.15 15.94
N GLN A 6 25.29 -6.46 15.43
CA GLN A 6 25.98 -5.63 14.44
C GLN A 6 25.22 -5.63 13.10
N LEU A 7 24.70 -6.77 12.66
CA LEU A 7 23.86 -6.88 11.47
C LEU A 7 22.55 -6.09 11.62
N LYS A 8 21.85 -6.20 12.76
CA LYS A 8 20.64 -5.43 13.05
C LYS A 8 20.90 -3.91 13.03
N LYS A 9 22.03 -3.46 13.56
CA LYS A 9 22.43 -2.04 13.55
C LYS A 9 22.70 -1.57 12.13
N GLN A 10 23.37 -2.36 11.31
CA GLN A 10 23.67 -2.04 9.91
C GLN A 10 22.40 -1.99 9.06
N ILE A 11 21.45 -2.92 9.23
CA ILE A 11 20.16 -2.93 8.54
C ILE A 11 19.35 -1.69 8.92
N ASN A 12 19.31 -1.31 10.21
CA ASN A 12 18.61 -0.11 10.66
C ASN A 12 19.20 1.18 10.04
N ASN A 13 20.52 1.28 9.96
CA ASN A 13 21.16 2.42 9.32
C ASN A 13 20.81 2.50 7.83
N SER A 14 20.90 1.40 7.08
CA SER A 14 20.56 1.35 5.66
C SER A 14 19.10 1.70 5.38
N TYR A 15 18.18 1.27 6.26
CA TYR A 15 16.77 1.66 6.17
C TYR A 15 16.57 3.16 6.38
N LEU A 16 17.24 3.73 7.41
CA LEU A 16 17.16 5.16 7.71
C LEU A 16 17.76 6.01 6.59
N ASP A 17 18.90 5.59 6.05
CA ASP A 17 19.55 6.28 4.93
C ASP A 17 18.66 6.29 3.69
N LEU A 18 18.05 5.15 3.36
CA LEU A 18 17.10 5.06 2.25
C LEU A 18 15.88 5.96 2.49
N LYS A 19 15.29 5.90 3.68
CA LYS A 19 14.14 6.72 4.06
C LYS A 19 14.47 8.21 3.93
N ASN A 20 15.57 8.66 4.54
CA ASN A 20 16.00 10.06 4.50
C ASN A 20 16.23 10.55 3.06
N SER A 21 16.74 9.65 2.20
CA SER A 21 17.02 9.99 0.80
C SER A 21 15.79 10.27 -0.07
N VAL A 22 14.59 9.89 0.37
CA VAL A 22 13.31 10.03 -0.35
C VAL A 22 12.18 10.58 0.53
N GLU A 23 12.50 11.13 1.69
CA GLU A 23 11.54 11.57 2.70
C GLU A 23 10.55 12.61 2.15
N ASP A 24 11.04 13.61 1.42
CA ASP A 24 10.20 14.63 0.78
C ASP A 24 9.14 14.01 -0.15
N LYS A 25 9.54 12.98 -0.92
CA LYS A 25 8.62 12.27 -1.81
C LYS A 25 7.66 11.35 -1.05
N LEU A 26 8.05 10.79 0.09
CA LEU A 26 7.13 10.00 0.93
C LEU A 26 5.99 10.86 1.48
N VAL A 27 6.26 12.10 1.87
CA VAL A 27 5.22 13.04 2.28
C VAL A 27 4.23 13.28 1.14
N LEU A 28 4.74 13.52 -0.08
CA LEU A 28 3.91 13.71 -1.27
C LEU A 28 3.08 12.48 -1.63
N VAL A 29 3.60 11.26 -1.37
CA VAL A 29 2.83 10.02 -1.54
C VAL A 29 1.65 9.99 -0.58
N GLU A 30 1.83 10.32 0.69
CA GLU A 30 0.76 10.34 1.69
C GLU A 30 -0.31 11.38 1.36
N GLU A 31 0.10 12.57 0.97
CA GLU A 31 -0.82 13.62 0.49
C GLU A 31 -1.60 13.16 -0.75
N LYS A 32 -0.93 12.51 -1.70
CA LYS A 32 -1.55 11.97 -2.90
C LYS A 32 -2.62 10.93 -2.57
N ILE A 33 -2.31 9.97 -1.69
CA ILE A 33 -3.26 8.95 -1.23
C ILE A 33 -4.45 9.61 -0.54
N LYS A 34 -4.19 10.52 0.40
CA LYS A 34 -5.24 11.25 1.13
C LYS A 34 -6.19 11.99 0.17
N ASN A 35 -5.65 12.70 -0.81
CA ASN A 35 -6.44 13.46 -1.78
C ASN A 35 -7.26 12.52 -2.69
N LYS A 36 -6.70 11.39 -3.13
CA LYS A 36 -7.41 10.42 -3.98
C LYS A 36 -8.48 9.62 -3.22
N LEU A 37 -8.34 9.45 -1.92
CA LEU A 37 -9.33 8.77 -1.07
C LEU A 37 -10.37 9.71 -0.46
N SER A 38 -10.35 10.98 -0.78
CA SER A 38 -11.39 11.93 -0.36
C SER A 38 -12.74 11.54 -0.97
N SER A 39 -13.79 11.52 -0.14
CA SER A 39 -15.15 11.11 -0.52
C SER A 39 -16.20 11.96 0.20
N GLU A 40 -17.29 12.27 -0.49
CA GLU A 40 -18.47 12.92 0.10
C GLU A 40 -19.31 11.94 0.93
N VAL A 41 -19.08 10.64 0.78
CA VAL A 41 -19.76 9.60 1.57
C VAL A 41 -19.07 9.47 2.91
N ASP A 42 -19.73 9.87 3.98
CA ASP A 42 -19.19 9.96 5.34
C ASP A 42 -18.54 8.66 5.83
N LEU A 43 -19.16 7.51 5.55
CA LEU A 43 -18.60 6.21 5.94
C LEU A 43 -17.30 5.90 5.20
N VAL A 44 -17.24 6.18 3.90
CA VAL A 44 -16.03 5.95 3.09
C VAL A 44 -14.90 6.85 3.58
N GLN A 45 -15.20 8.12 3.88
CA GLN A 45 -14.22 9.06 4.42
C GLN A 45 -13.66 8.59 5.77
N LYS A 46 -14.53 8.16 6.70
CA LYS A 46 -14.12 7.64 8.02
C LYS A 46 -13.22 6.40 7.91
N ILE A 47 -13.55 5.46 7.03
CA ILE A 47 -12.74 4.25 6.80
C ILE A 47 -11.39 4.62 6.18
N SER A 48 -11.37 5.53 5.19
CA SER A 48 -10.14 6.02 4.55
C SER A 48 -9.22 6.71 5.57
N ASP A 49 -9.76 7.60 6.39
CA ASP A 49 -8.98 8.30 7.44
C ASP A 49 -8.43 7.32 8.47
N TYR A 50 -9.22 6.32 8.88
CA TYR A 50 -8.78 5.28 9.78
C TYR A 50 -7.65 4.44 9.19
N HIS A 51 -7.79 4.02 7.91
CA HIS A 51 -6.76 3.27 7.19
C HIS A 51 -5.45 4.06 7.08
N LEU A 52 -5.53 5.36 6.78
CA LEU A 52 -4.35 6.22 6.71
C LEU A 52 -3.66 6.37 8.08
N LYS A 53 -4.44 6.53 9.16
CA LYS A 53 -3.93 6.67 10.52
C LYS A 53 -3.25 5.40 11.03
N THR A 54 -3.85 4.23 10.76
CA THR A 54 -3.32 2.91 11.15
C THR A 54 -2.27 2.37 10.19
N GLY A 55 -1.91 3.15 9.18
CA GLY A 55 -0.92 2.83 8.16
C GLY A 55 0.43 2.44 8.75
N GLY A 56 1.19 1.64 7.97
CA GLY A 56 2.48 1.12 8.39
C GLY A 56 3.66 2.01 8.02
N LYS A 57 4.85 1.39 7.96
CA LYS A 57 6.13 2.04 7.64
C LYS A 57 6.26 2.47 6.17
N ARG A 58 5.21 2.35 5.36
CA ARG A 58 5.22 2.69 3.92
C ARG A 58 6.41 2.07 3.16
N LEU A 59 6.73 0.84 3.50
CA LEU A 59 7.91 0.15 2.96
C LEU A 59 7.84 -0.03 1.44
N ARG A 60 6.65 -0.27 0.90
CA ARG A 60 6.45 -0.44 -0.55
C ARG A 60 6.66 0.86 -1.29
N ALA A 61 6.12 1.97 -0.79
CA ALA A 61 6.38 3.30 -1.31
C ALA A 61 7.87 3.65 -1.23
N LEU A 62 8.50 3.37 -0.09
CA LEU A 62 9.93 3.58 0.11
C LEU A 62 10.78 2.84 -0.92
N LEU A 63 10.48 1.56 -1.17
CA LEU A 63 11.19 0.76 -2.18
C LEU A 63 10.94 1.27 -3.60
N THR A 64 9.71 1.67 -3.92
CA THR A 64 9.37 2.23 -5.24
C THR A 64 10.14 3.51 -5.50
N LEU A 65 10.14 4.44 -4.55
CA LEU A 65 10.87 5.71 -4.66
C LEU A 65 12.38 5.51 -4.69
N GLY A 66 12.90 4.61 -3.87
CA GLY A 66 14.32 4.27 -3.83
C GLY A 66 14.80 3.64 -5.12
N SER A 67 14.05 2.69 -5.69
CA SER A 67 14.35 2.08 -6.98
C SER A 67 14.31 3.10 -8.11
N SER A 68 13.30 3.97 -8.12
CA SER A 68 13.17 5.07 -9.07
C SER A 68 14.40 5.98 -9.05
N LYS A 69 14.85 6.37 -7.87
CA LYS A 69 16.05 7.18 -7.66
C LYS A 69 17.32 6.47 -8.13
N LEU A 70 17.47 5.18 -7.82
CA LEU A 70 18.59 4.36 -8.27
C LEU A 70 18.65 4.23 -9.81
N CYS A 71 17.48 4.19 -10.47
CA CYS A 71 17.38 4.18 -11.93
C CYS A 71 17.52 5.57 -12.56
N GLY A 72 17.88 6.60 -11.80
CA GLY A 72 18.12 7.95 -12.31
C GLY A 72 16.87 8.78 -12.58
N TYR A 73 15.70 8.35 -12.16
CA TYR A 73 14.47 9.14 -12.27
C TYR A 73 14.41 10.19 -11.15
N LEU A 74 14.96 11.37 -11.45
CA LEU A 74 15.12 12.44 -10.45
C LEU A 74 14.03 13.52 -10.51
N LYS A 75 13.35 13.65 -11.65
CA LYS A 75 12.36 14.72 -11.91
C LYS A 75 11.05 14.14 -12.42
N GLY A 76 9.95 14.75 -12.03
CA GLY A 76 8.59 14.34 -12.36
C GLY A 76 7.87 13.72 -11.17
N GLY A 77 6.58 13.43 -11.30
CA GLY A 77 5.72 12.91 -10.23
C GLY A 77 5.24 11.46 -10.43
N ARG A 78 5.73 10.78 -11.48
CA ARG A 78 5.29 9.42 -11.81
C ARG A 78 5.66 8.41 -10.73
N ASP A 79 6.86 8.52 -10.16
CA ASP A 79 7.32 7.67 -9.06
C ASP A 79 6.45 7.83 -7.81
N ILE A 80 5.98 9.05 -7.51
CA ILE A 80 5.04 9.35 -6.42
C ILE A 80 3.68 8.70 -6.71
N ASN A 81 3.17 8.84 -7.95
CA ASN A 81 1.92 8.19 -8.36
C ASN A 81 1.98 6.67 -8.22
N LEU A 82 3.06 6.05 -8.72
CA LEU A 82 3.24 4.60 -8.64
C LEU A 82 3.40 4.12 -7.18
N ALA A 83 4.15 4.85 -6.37
CA ALA A 83 4.31 4.54 -4.95
C ALA A 83 2.95 4.62 -4.21
N ALA A 84 2.12 5.62 -4.52
CA ALA A 84 0.77 5.74 -3.99
C ALA A 84 -0.13 4.57 -4.46
N CYS A 85 -0.11 4.21 -5.75
CA CYS A 85 -0.87 3.08 -6.29
C CYS A 85 -0.51 1.77 -5.58
N ILE A 86 0.78 1.48 -5.40
CA ILE A 86 1.24 0.24 -4.76
C ILE A 86 0.80 0.17 -3.29
N GLU A 87 0.85 1.28 -2.55
CA GLU A 87 0.36 1.31 -1.17
C GLU A 87 -1.18 1.18 -1.11
N MET A 88 -1.91 1.76 -2.06
CA MET A 88 -3.37 1.63 -2.13
C MET A 88 -3.80 0.19 -2.47
N ILE A 89 -3.16 -0.46 -3.45
CA ILE A 89 -3.39 -1.88 -3.75
C ILE A 89 -3.13 -2.72 -2.50
N HIS A 90 -2.01 -2.49 -1.83
CA HIS A 90 -1.70 -3.21 -0.59
C HIS A 90 -2.73 -2.95 0.51
N GLY A 91 -3.18 -1.71 0.67
CA GLY A 91 -4.25 -1.36 1.62
C GLY A 91 -5.55 -2.12 1.34
N ALA A 92 -5.96 -2.17 0.07
CA ALA A 92 -7.13 -2.91 -0.38
C ALA A 92 -7.01 -4.42 -0.10
N THR A 93 -5.86 -5.03 -0.44
CA THR A 93 -5.63 -6.46 -0.16
C THR A 93 -5.69 -6.76 1.34
N LEU A 94 -5.14 -5.88 2.19
CA LEU A 94 -5.22 -6.06 3.64
C LEU A 94 -6.66 -5.99 4.17
N MET A 95 -7.50 -5.11 3.61
CA MET A 95 -8.91 -5.01 3.99
C MET A 95 -9.71 -6.27 3.62
N HIS A 96 -9.39 -6.87 2.47
CA HIS A 96 -9.99 -8.13 2.04
C HIS A 96 -9.47 -9.32 2.84
N ASP A 97 -8.16 -9.40 3.07
CA ASP A 97 -7.52 -10.45 3.85
C ASP A 97 -8.04 -10.48 5.30
N ASP A 98 -8.24 -9.31 5.93
CA ASP A 98 -8.80 -9.23 7.28
C ASP A 98 -10.20 -9.86 7.39
N VAL A 99 -11.01 -9.77 6.33
CA VAL A 99 -12.32 -10.42 6.25
C VAL A 99 -12.18 -11.93 6.06
N ILE A 100 -11.31 -12.35 5.14
CA ILE A 100 -11.08 -13.77 4.82
C ILE A 100 -10.52 -14.50 6.02
N ASP A 101 -9.54 -13.90 6.70
CA ASP A 101 -8.85 -14.48 7.85
C ASP A 101 -9.63 -14.32 9.16
N ASN A 102 -10.78 -13.62 9.15
CA ASN A 102 -11.53 -13.22 10.33
C ASN A 102 -10.65 -12.53 11.39
N SER A 103 -9.75 -11.67 10.94
CA SER A 103 -8.81 -10.97 11.79
C SER A 103 -9.49 -9.84 12.56
N ASP A 104 -9.33 -9.79 13.88
CA ASP A 104 -9.89 -8.74 14.73
C ASP A 104 -8.92 -7.58 14.96
N ILE A 105 -7.62 -7.87 14.92
CA ILE A 105 -6.56 -6.91 15.25
C ILE A 105 -5.45 -6.97 14.19
N ARG A 106 -5.03 -5.81 13.72
CA ARG A 106 -3.87 -5.65 12.84
C ARG A 106 -2.97 -4.52 13.37
N ARG A 107 -1.68 -4.82 13.58
CA ARG A 107 -0.69 -3.87 14.11
C ARG A 107 -1.06 -3.24 15.46
N GLY A 108 -1.82 -3.96 16.29
CA GLY A 108 -2.27 -3.50 17.59
C GLY A 108 -3.56 -2.67 17.57
N GLU A 109 -4.12 -2.39 16.38
CA GLU A 109 -5.38 -1.69 16.21
C GLU A 109 -6.47 -2.64 15.72
N ARG A 110 -7.75 -2.32 16.00
CA ARG A 110 -8.88 -3.11 15.49
C ARG A 110 -8.94 -3.01 13.97
N THR A 111 -9.32 -4.11 13.32
CA THR A 111 -9.49 -4.15 11.86
C THR A 111 -10.77 -3.43 11.43
N ILE A 112 -10.82 -3.02 10.15
CA ILE A 112 -11.98 -2.32 9.58
C ILE A 112 -13.24 -3.19 9.63
N ASN A 113 -13.12 -4.49 9.32
CA ASN A 113 -14.23 -5.45 9.42
C ASN A 113 -14.77 -5.58 10.86
N THR A 114 -13.92 -5.49 11.87
CA THR A 114 -14.36 -5.52 13.27
C THR A 114 -15.10 -4.24 13.70
N ILE A 115 -14.76 -3.08 13.14
CA ILE A 115 -15.35 -1.80 13.51
C ILE A 115 -16.63 -1.52 12.70
N TRP A 116 -16.61 -1.77 11.40
CA TRP A 116 -17.69 -1.40 10.46
C TRP A 116 -18.34 -2.58 9.73
N GLY A 117 -17.93 -3.81 10.06
CA GLY A 117 -18.45 -5.04 9.44
C GLY A 117 -17.74 -5.44 8.14
N ASN A 118 -17.87 -6.73 7.81
CA ASN A 118 -17.20 -7.33 6.64
C ASN A 118 -17.58 -6.65 5.33
N GLN A 119 -18.85 -6.33 5.13
CA GLN A 119 -19.34 -5.68 3.91
C GLN A 119 -18.68 -4.32 3.69
N SER A 120 -18.54 -3.51 4.74
CA SER A 120 -17.89 -2.20 4.67
C SER A 120 -16.40 -2.32 4.37
N SER A 121 -15.73 -3.34 4.93
CA SER A 121 -14.31 -3.61 4.65
C SER A 121 -14.08 -3.99 3.20
N ILE A 122 -14.91 -4.88 2.63
CA ILE A 122 -14.82 -5.30 1.23
C ILE A 122 -15.04 -4.10 0.30
N LEU A 123 -16.13 -3.36 0.50
CA LEU A 123 -16.46 -2.20 -0.36
C LEU A 123 -15.41 -1.08 -0.26
N ALA A 124 -14.81 -0.88 0.92
CA ALA A 124 -13.72 0.07 1.07
C ALA A 124 -12.45 -0.39 0.33
N GLY A 125 -12.12 -1.68 0.36
CA GLY A 125 -11.03 -2.25 -0.43
C GLY A 125 -11.27 -2.05 -1.93
N ASP A 126 -12.48 -2.31 -2.42
CA ASP A 126 -12.87 -2.10 -3.82
C ASP A 126 -12.77 -0.62 -4.21
N TYR A 127 -13.13 0.29 -3.29
CA TYR A 127 -12.97 1.74 -3.51
C TYR A 127 -11.50 2.12 -3.68
N LEU A 128 -10.60 1.62 -2.81
CA LEU A 128 -9.16 1.85 -2.94
C LEU A 128 -8.62 1.35 -4.28
N LEU A 129 -9.01 0.14 -4.69
CA LEU A 129 -8.60 -0.44 -5.98
C LEU A 129 -9.11 0.40 -7.15
N SER A 130 -10.37 0.83 -7.12
CA SER A 130 -10.96 1.66 -8.18
C SER A 130 -10.21 2.99 -8.33
N ARG A 131 -9.89 3.65 -7.21
CA ARG A 131 -9.07 4.88 -7.22
C ARG A 131 -7.65 4.64 -7.73
N CYS A 132 -7.07 3.49 -7.41
CA CYS A 132 -5.77 3.10 -7.95
C CYS A 132 -5.82 2.90 -9.47
N PHE A 133 -6.88 2.27 -10.01
CA PHE A 133 -7.07 2.12 -11.45
C PHE A 133 -7.19 3.47 -12.16
N GLU A 134 -7.95 4.41 -11.60
CA GLU A 134 -8.00 5.79 -12.14
C GLU A 134 -6.60 6.40 -12.24
N MET A 135 -5.80 6.31 -11.17
CA MET A 135 -4.44 6.86 -11.14
C MET A 135 -3.51 6.20 -12.17
N MET A 136 -3.65 4.88 -12.38
CA MET A 136 -2.87 4.16 -13.38
C MET A 136 -3.26 4.56 -14.81
N VAL A 137 -4.54 4.79 -15.06
CA VAL A 137 -5.04 5.27 -16.36
C VAL A 137 -4.60 6.70 -16.62
N GLU A 138 -4.67 7.58 -15.60
CA GLU A 138 -4.14 8.96 -15.67
C GLU A 138 -2.63 9.01 -15.99
N ASP A 139 -1.85 8.04 -15.48
CA ASP A 139 -0.42 7.92 -15.78
C ASP A 139 -0.15 7.57 -17.27
N GLY A 140 -1.09 6.85 -17.90
CA GLY A 140 -1.09 6.57 -19.35
C GLY A 140 -0.01 5.60 -19.83
N ASN A 141 0.74 4.94 -18.94
CA ASN A 141 1.77 3.99 -19.31
C ASN A 141 1.24 2.55 -19.33
N LEU A 142 0.99 2.02 -20.54
CA LEU A 142 0.45 0.67 -20.71
C LEU A 142 1.39 -0.44 -20.25
N GLU A 143 2.71 -0.25 -20.29
CA GLU A 143 3.66 -1.26 -19.81
C GLU A 143 3.60 -1.39 -18.30
N ILE A 144 3.51 -0.27 -17.59
CA ILE A 144 3.33 -0.25 -16.13
C ILE A 144 1.98 -0.86 -15.75
N LEU A 145 0.91 -0.50 -16.45
CA LEU A 145 -0.42 -1.06 -16.22
C LEU A 145 -0.43 -2.58 -16.43
N LYS A 146 0.21 -3.06 -17.50
CA LYS A 146 0.38 -4.49 -17.79
C LYS A 146 1.16 -5.20 -16.68
N LEU A 147 2.27 -4.60 -16.21
CA LEU A 147 3.07 -5.17 -15.13
C LEU A 147 2.25 -5.31 -13.83
N LEU A 148 1.55 -4.26 -13.42
CA LEU A 148 0.72 -4.27 -12.20
C LEU A 148 -0.43 -5.28 -12.30
N SER A 149 -1.11 -5.33 -13.46
CA SER A 149 -2.19 -6.28 -13.72
C SER A 149 -1.70 -7.73 -13.66
N SER A 150 -0.58 -8.05 -14.33
CA SER A 150 -0.02 -9.40 -14.33
C SER A 150 0.46 -9.84 -12.95
N THR A 151 1.03 -8.92 -12.17
CA THR A 151 1.46 -9.19 -10.79
C THR A 151 0.26 -9.47 -9.90
N SER A 152 -0.82 -8.70 -10.03
CA SER A 152 -2.06 -8.89 -9.27
C SER A 152 -2.68 -10.27 -9.56
N VAL A 153 -2.79 -10.66 -10.85
CA VAL A 153 -3.29 -11.98 -11.25
C VAL A 153 -2.42 -13.10 -10.68
N SER A 154 -1.11 -13.00 -10.79
CA SER A 154 -0.17 -14.02 -10.29
C SER A 154 -0.30 -14.20 -8.77
N TYR A 155 -0.43 -13.10 -8.03
CA TYR A 155 -0.59 -13.15 -6.57
C TYR A 155 -1.90 -13.84 -6.17
N THR A 156 -3.01 -13.48 -6.81
CA THR A 156 -4.33 -14.09 -6.56
C THR A 156 -4.32 -15.58 -6.91
N HIS A 157 -3.69 -15.96 -8.03
CA HIS A 157 -3.61 -17.35 -8.47
C HIS A 157 -2.76 -18.23 -7.54
N LEU A 158 -1.77 -17.67 -6.85
CA LEU A 158 -0.95 -18.40 -5.86
C LEU A 158 -1.68 -18.62 -4.53
N THR A 159 -2.57 -17.69 -4.13
CA THR A 159 -3.28 -17.74 -2.84
C THR A 159 -4.55 -18.59 -2.89
N LEU A 160 -5.27 -18.64 -4.01
CA LEU A 160 -6.51 -19.42 -4.14
C LEU A 160 -6.37 -20.92 -3.79
N PRO A 161 -5.33 -21.66 -4.26
CA PRO A 161 -5.17 -23.07 -3.91
C PRO A 161 -4.91 -23.31 -2.41
N THR A 162 -4.26 -22.39 -1.72
CA THR A 162 -3.96 -22.53 -0.28
C THR A 162 -5.18 -22.32 0.61
N ILE A 163 -6.14 -21.53 0.16
CA ILE A 163 -7.42 -21.31 0.87
C ILE A 163 -8.37 -22.52 0.70
N LEU A 164 -8.29 -23.21 -0.44
CA LEU A 164 -9.15 -24.37 -0.74
C LEU A 164 -8.67 -25.69 -0.12
N LEU A 165 -7.50 -25.71 0.52
CA LEU A 165 -6.89 -26.90 1.15
C LEU A 165 -7.09 -26.94 2.68
N VAL A 166 -7.94 -26.06 3.24
CA VAL A 166 -8.26 -26.02 4.68
C VAL A 166 -9.65 -26.60 4.94
#